data_dcd317f06f2c09acb1e1c2b2b3e8f4cf
#
_entry.id   dcd317f06f2c09acb1e1c2b2b3e8f4cf
#
_cell.length_a   1.000
_cell.length_b   1.000
_cell.length_c   1.000
_cell.angle_alpha   90.00
_cell.angle_beta   90.00
_cell.angle_gamma   90.00
#
_symmetry.space_group_name_H-M   'P 1'
#
loop_
_entity.id
_entity.type
_entity.pdbx_description
1 polymer ?
#
loop_
_entity_poly.entity_id
_entity_poly.type
_entity_poly.pdbx_seq_one_letter_code
_entity_poly.pdbx_strand_id
1 'polypeptide(L)'
;MPHKIGSRVVPPLHRPWDPDDSPDFHAARLLLLIHLCGQQPGSYIAGRTKFAKLDFFLRYPGFLERAHTALPQTVPLGDAFLAQDSTEVEAPMVRYRYGPWDHRYRQFLAFLISRELVTVTTSHKPERIKLKAAGRKAAERLARTPQFQPLVRRCAAMQGNLATMTGTQLKDLIYELFPDEVGNAPFRQEIQP
;
A
#
# COMPACT_ATOMS: atom_id res chain seq x y z
N MET A 1 -0.73 42.83 35.83
CA MET A 1 -1.18 41.80 34.87
C MET A 1 0.02 40.91 34.54
N PRO A 2 0.13 39.68 35.08
CA PRO A 2 1.26 38.80 34.74
C PRO A 2 1.01 38.09 33.41
N HIS A 3 1.96 38.19 32.50
CA HIS A 3 1.99 37.46 31.25
C HIS A 3 2.09 35.95 31.51
N LYS A 4 1.09 35.19 31.07
CA LYS A 4 1.17 33.71 30.99
C LYS A 4 2.18 33.31 29.90
N ILE A 5 3.36 32.87 30.32
CA ILE A 5 4.31 32.18 29.46
C ILE A 5 3.70 30.80 29.15
N GLY A 6 3.27 30.64 27.90
CA GLY A 6 2.80 29.35 27.42
C GLY A 6 3.92 28.29 27.48
N SER A 7 3.71 27.26 28.26
CA SER A 7 4.62 26.11 28.32
C SER A 7 4.70 25.47 26.94
N ARG A 8 5.83 25.62 26.25
CA ARG A 8 6.17 24.78 25.10
C ARG A 8 6.28 23.34 25.59
N VAL A 9 5.32 22.51 25.21
CA VAL A 9 5.44 21.08 25.37
C VAL A 9 6.58 20.61 24.45
N VAL A 10 7.74 20.32 25.05
CA VAL A 10 8.85 19.69 24.33
C VAL A 10 8.42 18.23 24.11
N PRO A 11 8.33 17.75 22.86
CA PRO A 11 8.00 16.35 22.64
C PRO A 11 9.07 15.47 23.28
N PRO A 12 8.70 14.30 23.84
CA PRO A 12 9.66 13.40 24.48
C PRO A 12 10.73 12.98 23.47
N LEU A 13 12.00 13.03 23.88
CA LEU A 13 13.19 12.69 23.08
C LEU A 13 13.25 11.21 22.66
N HIS A 14 12.39 10.37 23.20
CA HIS A 14 12.22 8.95 22.83
C HIS A 14 10.75 8.70 22.50
N ARG A 15 10.37 8.99 21.26
CA ARG A 15 9.15 8.42 20.69
C ARG A 15 9.42 6.93 20.43
N PRO A 16 8.56 5.99 20.87
CA PRO A 16 8.67 4.59 20.48
C PRO A 16 8.78 4.52 18.96
N TRP A 17 9.62 3.63 18.44
CA TRP A 17 9.75 3.40 17.02
C TRP A 17 8.38 2.95 16.47
N ASP A 18 7.86 3.73 15.54
CA ASP A 18 6.62 3.45 14.84
C ASP A 18 6.99 3.05 13.42
N PRO A 19 6.58 1.86 12.94
CA PRO A 19 6.78 1.45 11.55
C PRO A 19 6.30 2.49 10.54
N ASP A 20 5.26 3.24 10.87
CA ASP A 20 4.69 4.30 10.04
C ASP A 20 5.59 5.52 9.88
N ASP A 21 6.49 5.76 10.81
CA ASP A 21 7.49 6.83 10.70
C ASP A 21 8.73 6.40 9.92
N SER A 22 8.83 5.10 9.52
CA SER A 22 9.99 4.55 8.84
C SER A 22 9.86 4.57 7.31
N PRO A 23 10.59 5.45 6.60
CA PRO A 23 10.64 5.41 5.13
C PRO A 23 11.11 4.06 4.58
N ASP A 24 11.98 3.36 5.31
CA ASP A 24 12.50 2.05 4.92
C ASP A 24 11.42 0.97 4.96
N PHE A 25 10.53 0.99 5.97
CA PHE A 25 9.39 0.05 6.05
C PHE A 25 8.43 0.27 4.87
N HIS A 26 8.04 1.51 4.62
CA HIS A 26 7.17 1.84 3.48
C HIS A 26 7.83 1.47 2.14
N ALA A 27 9.13 1.72 1.99
CA ALA A 27 9.88 1.32 0.81
C ALA A 27 9.90 -0.21 0.63
N ALA A 28 10.13 -0.97 1.70
CA ALA A 28 10.12 -2.44 1.70
C ALA A 28 8.74 -2.99 1.28
N ARG A 29 7.64 -2.46 1.87
CA ARG A 29 6.27 -2.81 1.48
C ARG A 29 6.02 -2.57 0.00
N LEU A 30 6.39 -1.40 -0.51
CA LEU A 30 6.17 -1.04 -1.91
C LEU A 30 7.04 -1.86 -2.87
N LEU A 31 8.26 -2.24 -2.48
CA LEU A 31 9.09 -3.17 -3.25
C LEU A 31 8.44 -4.55 -3.36
N LEU A 32 7.93 -5.08 -2.25
CA LEU A 32 7.19 -6.35 -2.23
C LEU A 32 5.95 -6.28 -3.11
N LEU A 33 5.16 -5.20 -3.02
CA LEU A 33 3.99 -4.99 -3.85
C LEU A 33 4.32 -5.03 -5.34
N ILE A 34 5.35 -4.30 -5.78
CA ILE A 34 5.75 -4.28 -7.19
C ILE A 34 6.30 -5.66 -7.62
N HIS A 35 7.04 -6.33 -6.73
CA HIS A 35 7.63 -7.65 -7.03
C HIS A 35 6.58 -8.72 -7.22
N LEU A 36 5.62 -8.81 -6.31
CA LEU A 36 4.65 -9.89 -6.22
C LEU A 36 3.38 -9.63 -7.04
N CYS A 37 2.92 -8.38 -7.14
CA CYS A 37 1.71 -8.00 -7.86
C CYS A 37 1.99 -7.28 -9.19
N GLY A 38 3.24 -7.08 -9.55
CA GLY A 38 3.63 -6.42 -10.80
C GLY A 38 3.42 -7.31 -12.03
N GLN A 39 3.06 -6.69 -13.16
CA GLN A 39 2.89 -7.36 -14.44
C GLN A 39 4.23 -7.80 -15.03
N GLN A 40 4.23 -8.93 -15.70
CA GLN A 40 5.39 -9.44 -16.42
C GLN A 40 5.39 -8.95 -17.91
N PRO A 41 6.56 -8.89 -18.56
CA PRO A 41 7.89 -9.12 -18.00
C PRO A 41 8.41 -7.93 -17.19
N GLY A 42 9.16 -8.23 -16.13
CA GLY A 42 9.96 -7.26 -15.42
C GLY A 42 9.33 -6.59 -14.20
N SER A 43 8.24 -7.14 -13.66
CA SER A 43 7.58 -6.69 -12.44
C SER A 43 7.32 -5.17 -12.43
N TYR A 44 6.26 -4.73 -13.09
CA TYR A 44 5.86 -3.33 -13.12
C TYR A 44 4.38 -3.16 -12.79
N ILE A 45 4.03 -2.04 -12.21
CA ILE A 45 2.64 -1.60 -12.01
C ILE A 45 2.37 -0.42 -12.95
N ALA A 46 1.27 -0.54 -13.73
CA ALA A 46 0.87 0.47 -14.70
C ALA A 46 -0.02 1.54 -14.05
N GLY A 47 0.55 2.70 -13.80
CA GLY A 47 -0.12 3.88 -13.24
C GLY A 47 -0.18 3.94 -11.72
N ARG A 48 -0.03 5.18 -11.21
CA ARG A 48 -0.09 5.46 -9.77
C ARG A 48 -1.45 5.14 -9.17
N THR A 49 -2.51 5.25 -9.97
CA THR A 49 -3.87 4.91 -9.53
C THR A 49 -3.97 3.42 -9.20
N LYS A 50 -3.50 2.54 -10.09
CA LYS A 50 -3.44 1.09 -9.82
C LYS A 50 -2.53 0.79 -8.62
N PHE A 51 -1.35 1.41 -8.59
CA PHE A 51 -0.39 1.26 -7.50
C PHE A 51 -1.02 1.57 -6.13
N ALA A 52 -1.70 2.71 -6.01
CA ALA A 52 -2.35 3.11 -4.77
C ALA A 52 -3.49 2.16 -4.34
N LYS A 53 -4.26 1.60 -5.29
CA LYS A 53 -5.34 0.65 -4.97
C LYS A 53 -4.82 -0.70 -4.52
N LEU A 54 -3.75 -1.19 -5.12
CA LEU A 54 -3.10 -2.42 -4.65
C LEU A 54 -2.46 -2.21 -3.28
N ASP A 55 -1.82 -1.06 -3.04
CA ASP A 55 -1.28 -0.73 -1.71
C ASP A 55 -2.40 -0.55 -0.66
N PHE A 56 -3.58 -0.05 -1.04
CA PHE A 56 -4.75 0.00 -0.17
C PHE A 56 -5.15 -1.41 0.32
N PHE A 57 -5.32 -2.36 -0.56
CA PHE A 57 -5.63 -3.73 -0.15
C PHE A 57 -4.50 -4.39 0.64
N LEU A 58 -3.24 -4.03 0.36
CA LEU A 58 -2.09 -4.53 1.12
C LEU A 58 -2.07 -4.01 2.56
N ARG A 59 -2.50 -2.76 2.78
CA ARG A 59 -2.50 -2.08 4.09
C ARG A 59 -3.74 -2.38 4.93
N TYR A 60 -4.87 -2.70 4.30
CA TYR A 60 -6.14 -2.90 4.96
C TYR A 60 -6.64 -4.33 4.76
N PRO A 61 -6.24 -5.27 5.63
CA PRO A 61 -6.59 -6.69 5.47
C PRO A 61 -8.10 -6.95 5.47
N GLY A 62 -8.89 -6.23 6.26
CA GLY A 62 -10.34 -6.36 6.27
C GLY A 62 -10.99 -6.01 4.94
N PHE A 63 -10.50 -4.98 4.24
CA PHE A 63 -10.98 -4.66 2.88
C PHE A 63 -10.50 -5.68 1.84
N LEU A 64 -9.28 -6.21 2.01
CA LEU A 64 -8.78 -7.27 1.14
C LEU A 64 -9.62 -8.55 1.27
N GLU A 65 -9.98 -8.94 2.48
CA GLU A 65 -10.84 -10.10 2.76
C GLU A 65 -12.22 -9.96 2.10
N ARG A 66 -12.87 -8.80 2.29
CA ARG A 66 -14.17 -8.51 1.67
C ARG A 66 -14.09 -8.55 0.13
N ALA A 67 -13.04 -7.96 -0.44
CA ALA A 67 -12.81 -8.00 -1.88
C ALA A 67 -12.52 -9.42 -2.39
N HIS A 68 -11.75 -10.21 -1.65
CA HIS A 68 -11.45 -11.59 -1.99
C HIS A 68 -12.70 -12.46 -1.97
N THR A 69 -13.59 -12.26 -0.99
CA THR A 69 -14.87 -12.98 -0.91
C THR A 69 -15.82 -12.63 -2.06
N ALA A 70 -15.81 -11.38 -2.51
CA ALA A 70 -16.68 -10.91 -3.59
C ALA A 70 -16.20 -11.32 -5.00
N LEU A 71 -14.93 -11.70 -5.16
CA LEU A 71 -14.32 -12.05 -6.44
C LEU A 71 -14.16 -13.57 -6.59
N PRO A 72 -14.09 -14.10 -7.84
CA PRO A 72 -13.70 -15.50 -8.05
C PRO A 72 -12.36 -15.78 -7.39
N GLN A 73 -12.34 -16.74 -6.47
CA GLN A 73 -11.16 -17.07 -5.68
C GLN A 73 -10.17 -17.87 -6.51
N THR A 74 -8.94 -17.37 -6.58
CA THR A 74 -7.81 -18.09 -7.20
C THR A 74 -6.93 -18.78 -6.17
N VAL A 75 -6.88 -18.25 -4.94
CA VAL A 75 -6.14 -18.80 -3.80
C VAL A 75 -7.01 -18.65 -2.55
N PRO A 76 -7.31 -19.72 -1.80
CA PRO A 76 -8.04 -19.60 -0.53
C PRO A 76 -7.28 -18.72 0.46
N LEU A 77 -7.99 -17.80 1.13
CA LEU A 77 -7.46 -17.15 2.31
C LEU A 77 -7.41 -18.19 3.42
N GLY A 78 -6.21 -18.59 3.85
CA GLY A 78 -6.06 -19.53 4.96
C GLY A 78 -6.46 -18.88 6.29
N ASP A 79 -6.86 -19.71 7.28
CA ASP A 79 -7.26 -19.26 8.63
C ASP A 79 -6.19 -18.37 9.31
N ALA A 80 -4.93 -18.58 9.00
CA ALA A 80 -3.81 -17.75 9.48
C ALA A 80 -3.85 -16.30 8.96
N PHE A 81 -4.56 -16.01 7.87
CA PHE A 81 -4.74 -14.65 7.35
C PHE A 81 -5.71 -13.87 8.23
N LEU A 82 -6.77 -14.55 8.72
CA LEU A 82 -7.87 -13.94 9.47
C LEU A 82 -7.51 -13.64 10.93
N ALA A 83 -6.63 -14.45 11.52
CA ALA A 83 -6.38 -14.43 12.96
C ALA A 83 -5.30 -13.42 13.41
N GLN A 84 -4.38 -13.04 12.56
CA GLN A 84 -3.19 -12.25 12.94
C GLN A 84 -3.16 -10.79 12.43
N ASP A 85 -4.00 -10.45 11.46
CA ASP A 85 -3.81 -9.21 10.69
C ASP A 85 -4.89 -8.14 10.94
N SER A 86 -5.78 -8.30 11.91
CA SER A 86 -6.99 -7.47 12.03
C SER A 86 -6.83 -6.15 12.77
N THR A 87 -5.69 -5.86 13.40
CA THR A 87 -5.62 -4.76 14.38
C THR A 87 -4.55 -3.69 14.15
N GLU A 88 -3.59 -3.87 13.26
CA GLU A 88 -2.57 -2.85 13.02
C GLU A 88 -2.80 -2.14 11.68
N VAL A 89 -3.44 -1.00 11.76
CA VAL A 89 -3.55 -0.06 10.65
C VAL A 89 -2.36 0.86 10.67
N GLU A 90 -1.52 0.76 9.65
CA GLU A 90 -0.55 1.80 9.33
C GLU A 90 -1.28 3.14 9.15
N ALA A 91 -0.54 4.27 9.18
CA ALA A 91 -1.11 5.60 8.98
C ALA A 91 -2.18 5.60 7.88
N PRO A 92 -3.38 6.11 8.16
CA PRO A 92 -4.54 5.92 7.31
C PRO A 92 -4.34 6.55 5.93
N MET A 93 -4.82 5.86 4.89
CA MET A 93 -4.97 6.47 3.57
C MET A 93 -6.17 7.42 3.58
N VAL A 94 -6.16 8.39 2.69
CA VAL A 94 -7.28 9.32 2.55
C VAL A 94 -8.11 9.01 1.30
N ARG A 95 -9.40 9.30 1.37
CA ARG A 95 -10.26 9.33 0.20
C ARG A 95 -9.82 10.49 -0.71
N TYR A 96 -9.42 10.18 -1.94
CA TYR A 96 -8.99 11.15 -2.94
C TYR A 96 -9.80 11.00 -4.23
N ARG A 97 -9.46 11.83 -5.26
CA ARG A 97 -10.22 11.95 -6.53
C ARG A 97 -10.58 10.60 -7.18
N TYR A 98 -9.69 9.63 -7.09
CA TYR A 98 -9.86 8.30 -7.70
C TYR A 98 -9.79 7.16 -6.67
N GLY A 99 -10.29 7.37 -5.44
CA GLY A 99 -10.30 6.40 -4.34
C GLY A 99 -9.14 6.57 -3.36
N PRO A 100 -8.73 5.49 -2.67
CA PRO A 100 -7.69 5.56 -1.64
C PRO A 100 -6.37 6.11 -2.17
N TRP A 101 -5.74 6.96 -1.36
CA TRP A 101 -4.49 7.64 -1.70
C TRP A 101 -3.66 7.95 -0.46
N ASP A 102 -2.33 7.81 -0.58
CA ASP A 102 -1.37 8.32 0.40
C ASP A 102 -0.54 9.43 -0.23
N HIS A 103 -0.57 10.63 0.38
CA HIS A 103 0.16 11.79 -0.13
C HIS A 103 1.68 11.59 -0.13
N ARG A 104 2.18 10.65 0.68
CA ARG A 104 3.61 10.32 0.81
C ARG A 104 4.16 9.50 -0.35
N TYR A 105 3.33 8.98 -1.27
CA TYR A 105 3.82 8.19 -2.42
C TYR A 105 4.89 8.90 -3.24
N ARG A 106 4.82 10.23 -3.36
CA ARG A 106 5.88 10.98 -4.05
C ARG A 106 7.22 10.82 -3.34
N GLN A 107 7.23 10.89 -2.01
CA GLN A 107 8.43 10.74 -1.18
C GLN A 107 8.95 9.31 -1.23
N PHE A 108 8.09 8.31 -1.08
CA PHE A 108 8.46 6.91 -1.13
C PHE A 108 9.05 6.51 -2.50
N LEU A 109 8.43 6.95 -3.59
CA LEU A 109 8.96 6.68 -4.92
C LEU A 109 10.27 7.42 -5.17
N ALA A 110 10.41 8.68 -4.74
CA ALA A 110 11.67 9.42 -4.83
C ALA A 110 12.79 8.71 -4.05
N PHE A 111 12.51 8.21 -2.85
CA PHE A 111 13.45 7.42 -2.05
C PHE A 111 13.89 6.14 -2.79
N LEU A 112 12.93 5.37 -3.32
CA LEU A 112 13.22 4.14 -4.07
C LEU A 112 14.02 4.41 -5.36
N ILE A 113 13.72 5.51 -6.05
CA ILE A 113 14.43 5.93 -7.27
C ILE A 113 15.86 6.36 -6.93
N SER A 114 16.06 7.17 -5.88
CA SER A 114 17.39 7.63 -5.45
C SER A 114 18.32 6.48 -5.01
N ARG A 115 17.73 5.38 -4.52
CA ARG A 115 18.44 4.13 -4.17
C ARG A 115 18.61 3.17 -5.35
N GLU A 116 18.22 3.58 -6.55
CA GLU A 116 18.26 2.75 -7.77
C GLU A 116 17.46 1.43 -7.68
N LEU A 117 16.46 1.36 -6.81
CA LEU A 117 15.63 0.18 -6.62
C LEU A 117 14.46 0.12 -7.61
N VAL A 118 13.94 1.30 -7.99
CA VAL A 118 12.77 1.45 -8.86
C VAL A 118 13.06 2.47 -9.96
N THR A 119 12.39 2.32 -11.09
CA THR A 119 12.31 3.35 -12.14
C THR A 119 10.85 3.63 -12.47
N VAL A 120 10.56 4.88 -12.81
CA VAL A 120 9.25 5.32 -13.30
C VAL A 120 9.42 5.79 -14.74
N THR A 121 8.78 5.09 -15.68
CA THR A 121 8.87 5.37 -17.10
C THR A 121 7.59 6.04 -17.58
N THR A 122 7.70 7.29 -18.03
CA THR A 122 6.58 8.13 -18.48
C THR A 122 6.30 8.05 -19.97
N SER A 123 7.15 7.37 -20.73
CA SER A 123 6.95 7.12 -22.17
C SER A 123 5.74 6.23 -22.49
N HIS A 124 5.19 5.57 -21.48
CA HIS A 124 3.97 4.77 -21.56
C HIS A 124 2.80 5.49 -20.90
N LYS A 125 1.60 5.31 -21.42
CA LYS A 125 0.34 5.79 -20.81
C LYS A 125 -0.56 4.59 -20.52
N PRO A 126 -0.78 4.26 -19.24
CA PRO A 126 -0.24 4.92 -18.03
C PRO A 126 1.27 4.66 -17.83
N GLU A 127 1.92 5.55 -17.04
CA GLU A 127 3.33 5.40 -16.63
C GLU A 127 3.58 4.03 -15.97
N ARG A 128 4.80 3.54 -16.04
CA ARG A 128 5.18 2.24 -15.45
C ARG A 128 6.13 2.44 -14.28
N ILE A 129 5.73 1.93 -13.12
CA ILE A 129 6.57 1.84 -11.92
C ILE A 129 7.17 0.44 -11.91
N LYS A 130 8.49 0.33 -12.14
CA LYS A 130 9.18 -0.94 -12.42
C LYS A 130 10.37 -1.14 -11.49
N LEU A 131 10.59 -2.40 -11.05
CA LEU A 131 11.81 -2.75 -10.32
C LEU A 131 13.04 -2.73 -11.23
N LYS A 132 14.13 -2.15 -10.72
CA LYS A 132 15.49 -2.35 -11.24
C LYS A 132 16.06 -3.67 -10.69
N ALA A 133 17.20 -4.12 -11.20
CA ALA A 133 17.84 -5.36 -10.76
C ALA A 133 18.12 -5.38 -9.25
N ALA A 134 18.62 -4.28 -8.69
CA ALA A 134 18.85 -4.13 -7.25
C ALA A 134 17.54 -4.20 -6.45
N GLY A 135 16.47 -3.55 -6.92
CA GLY A 135 15.15 -3.60 -6.29
C GLY A 135 14.54 -4.98 -6.28
N ARG A 136 14.72 -5.76 -7.35
CA ARG A 136 14.28 -7.17 -7.42
C ARG A 136 15.01 -8.02 -6.39
N LYS A 137 16.35 -7.94 -6.32
CA LYS A 137 17.13 -8.66 -5.32
C LYS A 137 16.75 -8.28 -3.87
N ALA A 138 16.45 -7.00 -3.63
CA ALA A 138 15.99 -6.53 -2.34
C ALA A 138 14.61 -7.12 -2.00
N ALA A 139 13.64 -7.07 -2.93
CA ALA A 139 12.30 -7.62 -2.76
C ALA A 139 12.32 -9.13 -2.52
N GLU A 140 13.15 -9.88 -3.24
CA GLU A 140 13.33 -11.34 -3.04
C GLU A 140 13.86 -11.68 -1.64
N ARG A 141 14.78 -10.87 -1.09
CA ARG A 141 15.24 -11.04 0.29
C ARG A 141 14.15 -10.71 1.30
N LEU A 142 13.47 -9.59 1.12
CA LEU A 142 12.34 -9.20 1.97
C LEU A 142 11.26 -10.27 1.99
N ALA A 143 10.92 -10.84 0.83
CA ALA A 143 9.92 -11.90 0.72
C ALA A 143 10.25 -13.19 1.50
N ARG A 144 11.51 -13.40 1.85
CA ARG A 144 11.98 -14.53 2.69
C ARG A 144 12.11 -14.18 4.17
N THR A 145 11.97 -12.93 4.52
CA THR A 145 12.13 -12.42 5.89
C THR A 145 10.86 -12.67 6.70
N PRO A 146 10.91 -13.28 7.88
CA PRO A 146 9.72 -13.60 8.67
C PRO A 146 8.80 -12.42 8.96
N GLN A 147 9.36 -11.24 9.23
CA GLN A 147 8.60 -10.02 9.55
C GLN A 147 7.73 -9.53 8.39
N PHE A 148 8.07 -9.88 7.15
CA PHE A 148 7.31 -9.48 5.95
C PHE A 148 6.35 -10.56 5.44
N GLN A 149 6.26 -11.72 6.09
CA GLN A 149 5.37 -12.79 5.67
C GLN A 149 3.89 -12.40 5.65
N PRO A 150 3.35 -11.59 6.57
CA PRO A 150 1.99 -11.07 6.44
C PRO A 150 1.75 -10.33 5.12
N LEU A 151 2.65 -9.42 4.74
CA LEU A 151 2.55 -8.68 3.46
C LEU A 151 2.69 -9.61 2.24
N VAL A 152 3.55 -10.63 2.30
CA VAL A 152 3.70 -11.64 1.24
C VAL A 152 2.39 -12.40 1.04
N ARG A 153 1.74 -12.85 2.12
CA ARG A 153 0.44 -13.55 2.05
C ARG A 153 -0.65 -12.66 1.46
N ARG A 154 -0.72 -11.37 1.86
CA ARG A 154 -1.68 -10.41 1.29
C ARG A 154 -1.43 -10.19 -0.20
N CYS A 155 -0.17 -10.06 -0.63
CA CYS A 155 0.18 -9.99 -2.05
C CYS A 155 -0.26 -11.26 -2.80
N ALA A 156 -0.05 -12.44 -2.23
CA ALA A 156 -0.48 -13.71 -2.82
C ALA A 156 -2.01 -13.77 -3.01
N ALA A 157 -2.78 -13.28 -2.04
CA ALA A 157 -4.24 -13.19 -2.13
C ALA A 157 -4.72 -12.22 -3.23
N MET A 158 -3.92 -11.24 -3.60
CA MET A 158 -4.23 -10.32 -4.71
C MET A 158 -3.85 -10.86 -6.09
N GLN A 159 -2.94 -11.84 -6.17
CA GLN A 159 -2.51 -12.42 -7.44
C GLN A 159 -3.68 -13.14 -8.14
N GLY A 160 -3.70 -13.07 -9.46
CA GLY A 160 -4.73 -13.76 -10.26
C GLY A 160 -6.08 -13.03 -10.34
N ASN A 161 -6.36 -12.10 -9.46
CA ASN A 161 -7.57 -11.26 -9.48
C ASN A 161 -7.22 -9.76 -9.40
N LEU A 162 -7.15 -9.16 -8.21
CA LEU A 162 -6.91 -7.71 -8.04
C LEU A 162 -5.66 -7.22 -8.77
N ALA A 163 -4.56 -7.97 -8.74
CA ALA A 163 -3.31 -7.59 -9.39
C ALA A 163 -3.42 -7.56 -10.93
N THR A 164 -4.37 -8.28 -11.52
CA THR A 164 -4.59 -8.29 -12.98
C THR A 164 -5.48 -7.13 -13.46
N MET A 165 -6.29 -6.55 -12.57
CA MET A 165 -7.20 -5.46 -12.88
C MET A 165 -6.46 -4.17 -13.26
N THR A 166 -7.11 -3.36 -14.09
CA THR A 166 -6.68 -1.98 -14.38
C THR A 166 -6.94 -1.06 -13.18
N GLY A 167 -6.31 0.12 -13.15
CA GLY A 167 -6.58 1.12 -12.10
C GLY A 167 -8.04 1.59 -12.08
N THR A 168 -8.73 1.61 -13.22
CA THR A 168 -10.16 1.94 -13.32
C THR A 168 -11.01 0.82 -12.72
N GLN A 169 -10.79 -0.43 -13.10
CA GLN A 169 -11.51 -1.57 -12.54
C GLN A 169 -11.35 -1.67 -11.02
N LEU A 170 -10.13 -1.48 -10.51
CA LEU A 170 -9.89 -1.46 -9.06
C LEU A 170 -10.63 -0.29 -8.38
N LYS A 171 -10.69 0.88 -9.01
CA LYS A 171 -11.45 2.02 -8.48
C LYS A 171 -12.94 1.69 -8.41
N ASP A 172 -13.49 1.15 -9.48
CA ASP A 172 -14.92 0.83 -9.56
C ASP A 172 -15.28 -0.25 -8.54
N LEU A 173 -14.47 -1.30 -8.43
CA LEU A 173 -14.62 -2.34 -7.42
C LEU A 173 -14.58 -1.78 -5.98
N ILE A 174 -13.62 -0.90 -5.66
CA ILE A 174 -13.53 -0.30 -4.33
C ILE A 174 -14.79 0.53 -4.02
N TYR A 175 -15.31 1.28 -4.98
CA TYR A 175 -16.50 2.09 -4.78
C TYR A 175 -17.79 1.26 -4.66
N GLU A 176 -17.83 0.12 -5.34
CA GLU A 176 -18.93 -0.85 -5.25
C GLU A 176 -18.95 -1.59 -3.91
N LEU A 177 -17.79 -2.09 -3.47
CA LEU A 177 -17.69 -2.90 -2.26
C LEU A 177 -17.65 -2.07 -0.96
N PHE A 178 -17.17 -0.83 -1.04
CA PHE A 178 -16.94 0.04 0.13
C PHE A 178 -17.56 1.43 -0.07
N PRO A 179 -18.89 1.49 -0.36
CA PRO A 179 -19.56 2.75 -0.65
C PRO A 179 -19.48 3.74 0.52
N ASP A 180 -19.64 3.26 1.76
CA ASP A 180 -19.70 4.13 2.93
C ASP A 180 -18.29 4.55 3.39
N GLU A 181 -17.31 3.64 3.35
CA GLU A 181 -15.96 3.89 3.85
C GLU A 181 -15.11 4.68 2.83
N VAL A 182 -15.38 4.51 1.53
CA VAL A 182 -14.57 5.13 0.46
C VAL A 182 -15.42 5.88 -0.56
N GLY A 183 -16.50 5.28 -1.06
CA GLY A 183 -17.26 5.80 -2.18
C GLY A 183 -17.88 7.17 -1.89
N ASN A 184 -18.66 7.25 -0.82
CA ASN A 184 -19.40 8.43 -0.35
C ASN A 184 -18.63 9.26 0.68
N ALA A 185 -17.47 8.76 1.17
CA ALA A 185 -16.67 9.49 2.15
C ALA A 185 -16.28 10.88 1.64
N PRO A 186 -16.26 11.91 2.49
CA PRO A 186 -15.80 13.24 2.12
C PRO A 186 -14.38 13.24 1.55
N PHE A 187 -14.15 14.16 0.63
CA PHE A 187 -12.82 14.31 0.02
C PHE A 187 -11.75 14.62 1.08
N ARG A 188 -10.64 13.90 1.06
CA ARG A 188 -9.53 13.94 2.03
C ARG A 188 -9.85 13.40 3.42
N GLN A 189 -11.00 12.78 3.62
CA GLN A 189 -11.27 12.05 4.85
C GLN A 189 -10.36 10.81 4.93
N GLU A 190 -9.87 10.52 6.12
CA GLU A 190 -9.14 9.29 6.42
C GLU A 190 -10.08 8.08 6.30
N ILE A 191 -9.56 7.04 5.66
CA ILE A 191 -10.27 5.79 5.50
C ILE A 191 -9.98 4.96 6.75
N GLN A 192 -11.03 4.69 7.51
CA GLN A 192 -10.96 3.83 8.68
C GLN A 192 -11.11 2.37 8.26
N PRO A 193 -10.41 1.41 8.93
CA PRO A 193 -10.51 -0.01 8.63
C PRO A 193 -11.87 -0.59 8.98
#